data_f0175feebf75e8d8a768909ea973c403
#
_entry.id   f0175feebf75e8d8a768909ea973c403
#
_cell.length_a   1.000
_cell.length_b   1.000
_cell.length_c   1.000
_cell.angle_alpha   90.00
_cell.angle_beta   90.00
_cell.angle_gamma   90.00
#
_symmetry.space_group_name_H-M   'P 1'
#
loop_
_entity.id
_entity.type
_entity.pdbx_description
1 polymer ?
#
loop_
_entity_poly.entity_id
_entity_poly.type
_entity_poly.pdbx_seq_one_letter_code
_entity_poly.pdbx_strand_id
1 'polypeptide(L)'
;MSPAPTLYRGREGMWMWVVHRATGVAIFFFLVVHVIDTALVRVSPEAYNEVIDSYKTPIYGLVEAGLVAAIALHAFNGLRIIAIDQWDWALRHQRLLVWVVWGLMAVLMAGFLPRHLSHVFGGA
;
A
#
# COMPACT_ATOMS: atom_id res chain seq x y z
N MET A 1 -16.68 35.86 -7.42
CA MET A 1 -17.81 35.07 -6.90
C MET A 1 -17.30 33.68 -6.46
N SER A 2 -17.24 33.46 -5.16
CA SER A 2 -16.83 32.16 -4.68
C SER A 2 -17.93 31.15 -4.96
N PRO A 3 -17.63 29.99 -5.53
CA PRO A 3 -18.61 28.96 -5.70
C PRO A 3 -19.13 28.51 -4.31
N ALA A 4 -20.39 28.13 -4.26
CA ALA A 4 -20.96 27.56 -3.04
C ALA A 4 -20.05 26.43 -2.57
N PRO A 5 -19.87 26.30 -1.24
CA PRO A 5 -19.05 25.20 -0.73
C PRO A 5 -19.69 23.89 -1.16
N THR A 6 -19.10 23.27 -2.15
CA THR A 6 -19.51 21.95 -2.58
C THR A 6 -18.86 20.94 -1.68
N LEU A 7 -19.66 20.17 -1.00
CA LEU A 7 -19.15 19.00 -0.31
C LEU A 7 -18.54 18.07 -1.37
N TYR A 8 -17.24 17.93 -1.30
CA TYR A 8 -16.49 17.13 -2.25
C TYR A 8 -16.79 15.65 -1.97
N ARG A 9 -17.62 15.05 -2.81
CA ARG A 9 -18.07 13.68 -2.61
C ARG A 9 -17.74 12.82 -3.83
N GLY A 10 -17.07 11.69 -3.61
CA GLY A 10 -16.91 10.65 -4.60
C GLY A 10 -16.00 10.99 -5.78
N ARG A 11 -15.28 12.09 -5.73
CA ARG A 11 -14.28 12.39 -6.73
C ARG A 11 -12.99 11.65 -6.46
N GLU A 12 -12.21 11.39 -7.51
CA GLU A 12 -10.98 10.62 -7.44
C GLU A 12 -10.01 11.17 -6.38
N GLY A 13 -9.88 12.48 -6.28
CA GLY A 13 -8.97 13.11 -5.32
C GLY A 13 -9.34 12.83 -3.87
N MET A 14 -10.63 12.85 -3.56
CA MET A 14 -11.11 12.55 -2.21
C MET A 14 -10.84 11.10 -1.84
N TRP A 15 -11.15 10.17 -2.76
CA TRP A 15 -10.92 8.76 -2.52
C TRP A 15 -9.43 8.46 -2.38
N MET A 16 -8.58 9.12 -3.17
CA MET A 16 -7.13 8.95 -3.04
C MET A 16 -6.62 9.50 -1.70
N TRP A 17 -7.22 10.57 -1.19
CA TRP A 17 -6.89 11.10 0.13
C TRP A 17 -7.24 10.09 1.24
N VAL A 18 -8.45 9.52 1.18
CA VAL A 18 -8.89 8.52 2.16
C VAL A 18 -7.98 7.27 2.10
N VAL A 19 -7.73 6.78 0.89
CA VAL A 19 -6.88 5.61 0.67
C VAL A 19 -5.46 5.87 1.16
N HIS A 20 -4.92 7.05 0.90
CA HIS A 20 -3.58 7.41 1.34
C HIS A 20 -3.47 7.38 2.87
N ARG A 21 -4.45 7.94 3.56
CA ARG A 21 -4.48 7.93 5.03
C ARG A 21 -4.65 6.51 5.57
N ALA A 22 -5.57 5.74 5.00
CA ALA A 22 -5.82 4.38 5.44
C ALA A 22 -4.59 3.49 5.26
N THR A 23 -3.94 3.58 4.09
CA THR A 23 -2.72 2.81 3.83
C THR A 23 -1.57 3.27 4.71
N GLY A 24 -1.47 4.57 4.99
CA GLY A 24 -0.45 5.09 5.89
C GLY A 24 -0.59 4.53 7.30
N VAL A 25 -1.81 4.46 7.83
CA VAL A 25 -2.08 3.87 9.14
C VAL A 25 -1.71 2.38 9.15
N ALA A 26 -2.11 1.64 8.11
CA ALA A 26 -1.79 0.22 8.00
C ALA A 26 -0.28 -0.01 7.96
N ILE A 27 0.44 0.80 7.18
CA ILE A 27 1.90 0.72 7.06
C ILE A 27 2.57 1.03 8.40
N PHE A 28 2.07 2.02 9.13
CA PHE A 28 2.60 2.37 10.45
C PHE A 28 2.54 1.17 11.41
N PHE A 29 1.38 0.52 11.52
CA PHE A 29 1.24 -0.65 12.39
C PHE A 29 2.10 -1.82 11.91
N PHE A 30 2.18 -2.02 10.59
CA PHE A 30 3.07 -3.03 10.04
C PHE A 30 4.51 -2.77 10.44
N LEU A 31 4.97 -1.52 10.33
CA LEU A 31 6.35 -1.19 10.67
C LEU A 31 6.68 -1.46 12.14
N VAL A 32 5.74 -1.17 13.04
CA VAL A 32 5.91 -1.47 14.47
C VAL A 32 6.10 -2.98 14.67
N VAL A 33 5.21 -3.79 14.10
CA VAL A 33 5.31 -5.25 14.20
C VAL A 33 6.60 -5.74 13.55
N HIS A 34 6.92 -5.21 12.38
CA HIS A 34 8.11 -5.60 11.62
C HIS A 34 9.41 -5.35 12.40
N VAL A 35 9.50 -4.20 13.06
CA VAL A 35 10.68 -3.86 13.87
C VAL A 35 10.79 -4.80 15.07
N ILE A 36 9.68 -5.08 15.74
CA ILE A 36 9.65 -6.00 16.89
C ILE A 36 10.06 -7.40 16.47
N ASP A 37 9.46 -7.92 15.39
CA ASP A 37 9.76 -9.27 14.90
C ASP A 37 11.21 -9.40 14.48
N THR A 38 11.73 -8.40 13.79
CA THR A 38 13.12 -8.38 13.33
C THR A 38 14.08 -8.32 14.51
N ALA A 39 13.73 -7.58 15.55
CA ALA A 39 14.56 -7.48 16.76
C ALA A 39 14.67 -8.82 17.50
N LEU A 40 13.67 -9.68 17.37
CA LEU A 40 13.71 -11.01 18.01
C LEU A 40 14.91 -11.85 17.57
N VAL A 41 15.41 -11.65 16.37
CA VAL A 41 16.61 -12.34 15.87
C VAL A 41 17.79 -12.15 16.84
N ARG A 42 17.92 -10.95 17.40
CA ARG A 42 19.02 -10.63 18.30
C ARG A 42 18.80 -11.17 19.71
N VAL A 43 17.55 -11.34 20.11
CA VAL A 43 17.19 -11.83 21.45
C VAL A 43 17.19 -13.36 21.48
N SER A 44 16.51 -13.97 20.52
CA SER A 44 16.38 -15.42 20.43
C SER A 44 16.05 -15.82 18.99
N PRO A 45 17.02 -16.39 18.25
CA PRO A 45 16.75 -16.91 16.90
C PRO A 45 15.62 -17.93 16.87
N GLU A 46 15.48 -18.74 17.90
CA GLU A 46 14.42 -19.75 18.01
C GLU A 46 13.04 -19.08 18.10
N ALA A 47 12.91 -18.04 18.93
CA ALA A 47 11.66 -17.30 19.05
C ALA A 47 11.32 -16.60 17.73
N TYR A 48 12.30 -16.05 17.05
CA TYR A 48 12.11 -15.46 15.73
C TYR A 48 11.56 -16.49 14.74
N ASN A 49 12.17 -17.68 14.69
CA ASN A 49 11.73 -18.74 13.80
C ASN A 49 10.30 -19.18 14.08
N GLU A 50 9.93 -19.29 15.35
CA GLU A 50 8.55 -19.62 15.74
C GLU A 50 7.56 -18.59 15.23
N VAL A 51 7.87 -17.30 15.39
CA VAL A 51 7.00 -16.22 14.93
C VAL A 51 6.87 -16.25 13.40
N ILE A 52 7.98 -16.39 12.68
CA ILE A 52 7.96 -16.46 11.22
C ILE A 52 7.18 -17.68 10.72
N ASP A 53 7.36 -18.82 11.37
CA ASP A 53 6.61 -20.02 11.00
C ASP A 53 5.11 -19.86 11.21
N SER A 54 4.69 -19.12 12.24
CA SER A 54 3.28 -18.83 12.47
C SER A 54 2.66 -17.99 11.36
N TYR A 55 3.46 -17.24 10.60
CA TYR A 55 2.99 -16.42 9.48
C TYR A 55 2.85 -17.22 8.18
N LYS A 56 3.29 -18.47 8.15
CA LYS A 56 3.22 -19.30 6.94
C LYS A 56 1.88 -19.99 6.80
N THR A 57 0.81 -19.20 6.82
CA THR A 57 -0.55 -19.68 6.61
C THR A 57 -1.17 -18.94 5.43
N PRO A 58 -2.19 -19.52 4.75
CA PRO A 58 -2.87 -18.81 3.67
C PRO A 58 -3.44 -17.45 4.08
N ILE A 59 -3.94 -17.33 5.32
CA ILE A 59 -4.48 -16.07 5.82
C ILE A 59 -3.40 -14.99 5.85
N TYR A 60 -2.24 -15.30 6.40
CA TYR A 60 -1.12 -14.37 6.43
C TYR A 60 -0.59 -14.06 5.03
N GLY A 61 -0.61 -15.05 4.14
CA GLY A 61 -0.27 -14.82 2.74
C GLY A 61 -1.17 -13.79 2.08
N LEU A 62 -2.47 -13.83 2.36
CA LEU A 62 -3.42 -12.83 1.86
C LEU A 62 -3.18 -11.46 2.51
N VAL A 63 -2.87 -11.43 3.80
CA VAL A 63 -2.52 -10.19 4.50
C VAL A 63 -1.26 -9.58 3.89
N GLU A 64 -0.26 -10.38 3.57
CA GLU A 64 0.96 -9.91 2.91
C GLU A 64 0.65 -9.29 1.55
N ALA A 65 -0.21 -9.92 0.76
CA ALA A 65 -0.62 -9.37 -0.53
C ALA A 65 -1.32 -8.02 -0.35
N GLY A 66 -2.21 -7.92 0.62
CA GLY A 66 -2.88 -6.66 0.94
C GLY A 66 -1.90 -5.59 1.40
N LEU A 67 -0.88 -5.99 2.15
CA LEU A 67 0.14 -5.07 2.65
C LEU A 67 1.02 -4.55 1.51
N VAL A 68 1.43 -5.42 0.58
CA VAL A 68 2.19 -5.00 -0.61
C VAL A 68 1.37 -4.01 -1.43
N ALA A 69 0.07 -4.29 -1.61
CA ALA A 69 -0.83 -3.38 -2.31
C ALA A 69 -0.91 -2.03 -1.58
N ALA A 70 -1.04 -2.04 -0.26
CA ALA A 70 -1.11 -0.83 0.55
C ALA A 70 0.16 0.01 0.44
N ILE A 71 1.32 -0.62 0.54
CA ILE A 71 2.62 0.06 0.45
C ILE A 71 2.80 0.67 -0.95
N ALA A 72 2.52 -0.10 -1.99
CA ALA A 72 2.66 0.37 -3.36
C ALA A 72 1.70 1.52 -3.67
N LEU A 73 0.45 1.39 -3.28
CA LEU A 73 -0.54 2.43 -3.50
C LEU A 73 -0.20 3.71 -2.73
N HIS A 74 0.24 3.58 -1.49
CA HIS A 74 0.68 4.71 -0.69
C HIS A 74 1.88 5.41 -1.34
N ALA A 75 2.86 4.64 -1.80
CA ALA A 75 4.05 5.18 -2.45
C ALA A 75 3.72 5.88 -3.77
N PHE A 76 2.94 5.25 -4.65
CA PHE A 76 2.57 5.84 -5.93
C PHE A 76 1.71 7.08 -5.74
N ASN A 77 0.76 7.04 -4.82
CA ASN A 77 -0.06 8.21 -4.52
C ASN A 77 0.78 9.32 -3.87
N GLY A 78 1.74 8.97 -3.03
CA GLY A 78 2.68 9.93 -2.46
C GLY A 78 3.50 10.64 -3.54
N LEU A 79 3.97 9.89 -4.53
CA LEU A 79 4.67 10.48 -5.68
C LEU A 79 3.75 11.43 -6.47
N ARG A 80 2.47 11.07 -6.62
CA ARG A 80 1.47 11.94 -7.23
C ARG A 80 1.34 13.26 -6.47
N ILE A 81 1.26 13.19 -5.14
CA ILE A 81 1.15 14.38 -4.29
C ILE A 81 2.39 15.26 -4.44
N ILE A 82 3.58 14.67 -4.44
CA ILE A 82 4.83 15.40 -4.64
C ILE A 82 4.81 16.09 -6.01
N ALA A 83 4.38 15.40 -7.04
CA ALA A 83 4.31 15.98 -8.39
C ALA A 83 3.37 17.19 -8.44
N ILE A 84 2.20 17.09 -7.80
CA ILE A 84 1.23 18.17 -7.73
C ILE A 84 1.82 19.38 -7.00
N ASP A 85 2.58 19.15 -5.94
CA ASP A 85 3.21 20.23 -5.17
C ASP A 85 4.34 20.93 -5.92
N GLN A 86 5.04 20.20 -6.80
CA GLN A 86 6.25 20.71 -7.46
C GLN A 86 5.99 21.27 -8.86
N TRP A 87 4.96 20.80 -9.56
CA TRP A 87 4.74 21.16 -10.96
C TRP A 87 3.30 21.57 -11.22
N ASP A 88 3.14 22.75 -11.84
CA ASP A 88 1.82 23.24 -12.25
C ASP A 88 1.14 22.33 -13.26
N TRP A 89 1.93 21.69 -14.12
CA TRP A 89 1.39 20.73 -15.09
C TRP A 89 0.67 19.61 -14.37
N ALA A 90 1.29 19.05 -13.34
CA ALA A 90 0.70 17.97 -12.56
C ALA A 90 -0.58 18.41 -11.84
N LEU A 91 -0.58 19.63 -11.32
CA LEU A 91 -1.75 20.21 -10.67
C LEU A 91 -2.93 20.31 -11.63
N ARG A 92 -2.66 20.65 -12.89
CA ARG A 92 -3.71 20.77 -13.91
C ARG A 92 -4.17 19.43 -14.48
N HIS A 93 -3.41 18.36 -14.27
CA HIS A 93 -3.69 17.03 -14.80
C HIS A 93 -3.90 16.00 -13.69
N GLN A 94 -4.56 16.40 -12.60
CA GLN A 94 -4.74 15.55 -11.43
C GLN A 94 -5.45 14.24 -11.75
N ARG A 95 -6.50 14.30 -12.59
CA ARG A 95 -7.25 13.08 -12.96
C ARG A 95 -6.35 12.10 -13.72
N LEU A 96 -5.52 12.61 -14.63
CA LEU A 96 -4.57 11.75 -15.35
C LEU A 96 -3.62 11.08 -14.38
N LEU A 97 -3.10 11.79 -13.38
CA LEU A 97 -2.19 11.25 -12.41
C LEU A 97 -2.82 10.18 -11.54
N VAL A 98 -4.10 10.34 -11.19
CA VAL A 98 -4.85 9.30 -10.47
C VAL A 98 -4.91 8.02 -11.31
N TRP A 99 -5.22 8.13 -12.60
CA TRP A 99 -5.26 6.99 -13.49
C TRP A 99 -3.87 6.35 -13.69
N VAL A 100 -2.82 7.16 -13.71
CA VAL A 100 -1.44 6.66 -13.75
C VAL A 100 -1.13 5.83 -12.50
N VAL A 101 -1.52 6.29 -11.33
CA VAL A 101 -1.35 5.55 -10.09
C VAL A 101 -2.03 4.18 -10.17
N TRP A 102 -3.30 4.15 -10.60
CA TRP A 102 -4.03 2.89 -10.73
C TRP A 102 -3.44 1.99 -11.80
N GLY A 103 -2.94 2.56 -12.91
CA GLY A 103 -2.25 1.79 -13.94
C GLY A 103 -0.98 1.14 -13.43
N LEU A 104 -0.16 1.89 -12.68
CA LEU A 104 1.04 1.35 -12.05
C LEU A 104 0.70 0.25 -11.05
N MET A 105 -0.36 0.43 -10.28
CA MET A 105 -0.84 -0.59 -9.36
C MET A 105 -1.24 -1.86 -10.11
N ALA A 106 -1.98 -1.72 -11.20
CA ALA A 106 -2.41 -2.86 -12.01
C ALA A 106 -1.22 -3.64 -12.55
N VAL A 107 -0.21 -2.94 -13.07
CA VAL A 107 1.01 -3.58 -13.59
C VAL A 107 1.77 -4.30 -12.48
N LEU A 108 1.98 -3.63 -11.36
CA LEU A 108 2.70 -4.21 -10.23
C LEU A 108 1.98 -5.46 -9.70
N MET A 109 0.69 -5.36 -9.48
CA MET A 109 -0.08 -6.46 -8.91
C MET A 109 -0.24 -7.62 -9.91
N ALA A 110 -0.32 -7.32 -11.20
CA ALA A 110 -0.34 -8.36 -12.23
C ALA A 110 0.96 -9.17 -12.26
N GLY A 111 2.09 -8.53 -11.96
CA GLY A 111 3.37 -9.22 -11.85
C GLY A 111 3.57 -9.94 -10.52
N PHE A 112 2.97 -9.40 -9.44
CA PHE A 112 3.19 -9.92 -8.09
C PHE A 112 2.18 -10.99 -7.69
N LEU A 113 0.88 -10.72 -7.86
CA LEU A 113 -0.18 -11.56 -7.29
C LEU A 113 -0.17 -13.01 -7.78
N PRO A 114 -0.07 -13.30 -9.10
CA PRO A 114 -0.10 -14.68 -9.55
C PRO A 114 1.00 -15.52 -8.91
N ARG A 115 2.19 -14.97 -8.81
CA ARG A 115 3.34 -15.67 -8.23
C ARG A 115 3.18 -15.83 -6.73
N HIS A 116 2.78 -14.79 -6.05
CA HIS A 116 2.56 -14.83 -4.59
C HIS A 116 1.47 -15.81 -4.22
N LEU A 117 0.33 -15.76 -4.91
CA LEU A 117 -0.79 -16.65 -4.65
C LEU A 117 -0.45 -18.10 -4.96
N SER A 118 0.36 -18.35 -5.98
CA SER A 118 0.81 -19.71 -6.27
C SER A 118 1.67 -20.27 -5.14
N HIS A 119 2.49 -19.45 -4.50
CA HIS A 119 3.25 -19.87 -3.33
C HIS A 119 2.37 -20.08 -2.10
N VAL A 120 1.37 -19.24 -1.92
CA VAL A 120 0.48 -19.31 -0.76
C VAL A 120 -0.44 -20.52 -0.82
N PHE A 121 -1.03 -20.80 -1.99
CA PHE A 121 -2.03 -21.85 -2.17
C PHE A 121 -1.50 -23.09 -2.88
N GLY A 122 -0.41 -22.95 -3.63
CA GLY A 122 0.17 -24.06 -4.37
C GLY A 122 1.07 -24.98 -3.56
N GLY A 123 1.41 -24.62 -2.34
CA GLY A 123 2.24 -25.45 -1.45
C GLY A 123 3.70 -25.59 -1.89
N ALA A 124 4.14 -24.76 -2.79
CA ALA A 124 5.52 -24.82 -3.29
C ALA A 124 6.41 -23.84 -2.56
#